data_3e5f697defc9061d455e32eb60383ed2
#
_entry.id   3e5f697defc9061d455e32eb60383ed2
#
_cell.length_a   1.000
_cell.length_b   1.000
_cell.length_c   1.000
_cell.angle_alpha   90.00
_cell.angle_beta   90.00
_cell.angle_gamma   90.00
#
_symmetry.space_group_name_H-M   'P 1'
#
loop_
_entity.id
_entity.type
_entity.pdbx_description
1 polymer ?
#
loop_
_entity_poly.entity_id
_entity_poly.type
_entity_poly.pdbx_seq_one_letter_code
_entity_poly.pdbx_strand_id
1 'polypeptide(L)'
;GVDEWASAVLGFDNGILAELSCSIRVTQDNMLSIMGSRGRLTMRDFWFAGGKEGGTATIFVYDNAGDETIIPVHDDGWLYAYEADAVHAAIAAGRLSFVAPGMSAIESVANMRVMDRWRAAIGLQYPFE
;
A
#
# COMPACT_ATOMS: atom_id res chain seq x y z
N GLY A 1 12.45 20.70 10.04
CA GLY A 1 12.80 19.78 8.95
C GLY A 1 11.69 18.79 8.71
N VAL A 2 11.88 17.97 7.71
CA VAL A 2 11.02 16.81 7.39
C VAL A 2 11.90 15.58 7.31
N ASP A 3 11.33 14.41 7.50
CA ASP A 3 12.00 13.14 7.26
C ASP A 3 12.25 12.98 5.75
N GLU A 4 13.49 12.73 5.37
CA GLU A 4 13.90 12.56 3.96
C GLU A 4 13.80 11.11 3.51
N TRP A 5 13.93 10.17 4.45
CA TRP A 5 13.76 8.73 4.26
C TRP A 5 13.44 8.06 5.59
N ALA A 6 12.67 6.99 5.52
CA ALA A 6 12.33 6.18 6.68
C ALA A 6 12.18 4.71 6.27
N SER A 7 12.48 3.81 7.21
CA SER A 7 12.21 2.38 7.05
C SER A 7 11.76 1.77 8.37
N ALA A 8 10.94 0.74 8.30
CA ALA A 8 10.46 0.01 9.46
C ALA A 8 10.21 -1.47 9.14
N VAL A 9 10.26 -2.29 10.17
CA VAL A 9 9.70 -3.63 10.18
C VAL A 9 8.54 -3.66 11.17
N LEU A 10 7.35 -4.02 10.69
CA LEU A 10 6.14 -4.17 11.48
C LEU A 10 5.88 -5.65 11.74
N GLY A 11 5.66 -6.01 13.01
CA GLY A 11 5.21 -7.34 13.42
C GLY A 11 3.71 -7.33 13.72
N PHE A 12 3.00 -8.35 13.25
CA PHE A 12 1.58 -8.55 13.50
C PHE A 12 1.37 -9.77 14.41
N ASP A 13 0.30 -9.76 15.21
CA ASP A 13 0.00 -10.80 16.20
C ASP A 13 -0.17 -12.20 15.56
N ASN A 14 -0.53 -12.26 14.27
CA ASN A 14 -0.65 -13.49 13.51
C ASN A 14 0.70 -14.00 12.94
N GLY A 15 1.83 -13.38 13.30
CA GLY A 15 3.17 -13.77 12.87
C GLY A 15 3.61 -13.21 11.53
N ILE A 16 2.80 -12.38 10.87
CA ILE A 16 3.20 -11.67 9.64
C ILE A 16 4.22 -10.58 10.00
N LEU A 17 5.25 -10.45 9.16
CA LEU A 17 6.19 -9.33 9.18
C LEU A 17 6.02 -8.52 7.90
N ALA A 18 6.03 -7.20 8.02
CA ALA A 18 6.05 -6.29 6.87
C ALA A 18 7.24 -5.35 6.94
N GLU A 19 8.04 -5.31 5.89
CA GLU A 19 9.09 -4.32 5.69
C GLU A 19 8.55 -3.16 4.87
N LEU A 20 8.76 -1.95 5.35
CA LEU A 20 8.33 -0.71 4.70
C LEU A 20 9.51 0.22 4.55
N SER A 21 9.62 0.88 3.41
CA SER A 21 10.55 1.99 3.21
C SER A 21 9.91 3.07 2.34
N CYS A 22 10.25 4.30 2.61
CA CYS A 22 9.86 5.45 1.80
C CYS A 22 10.97 6.50 1.80
N SER A 23 11.05 7.29 0.74
CA SER A 23 12.00 8.39 0.64
C SER A 23 11.51 9.45 -0.34
N ILE A 24 11.84 10.72 -0.04
CA ILE A 24 11.73 11.83 -0.98
C ILE A 24 13.09 12.17 -1.61
N ARG A 25 14.18 11.57 -1.15
CA ARG A 25 15.55 11.87 -1.58
C ARG A 25 16.21 10.76 -2.38
N VAL A 26 15.83 9.52 -2.12
CA VAL A 26 16.40 8.33 -2.77
C VAL A 26 15.34 7.70 -3.66
N THR A 27 15.67 7.45 -4.91
CA THR A 27 14.81 6.67 -5.80
C THR A 27 14.73 5.23 -5.31
N GLN A 28 13.53 4.74 -5.12
CA GLN A 28 13.24 3.37 -4.69
C GLN A 28 12.31 2.69 -5.68
N ASP A 29 12.38 1.36 -5.75
CA ASP A 29 11.43 0.58 -6.52
C ASP A 29 10.05 0.60 -5.84
N ASN A 30 9.01 0.97 -6.59
CA ASN A 30 7.61 0.90 -6.14
C ASN A 30 7.10 -0.55 -6.25
N MET A 31 7.69 -1.46 -5.50
CA MET A 31 7.41 -2.88 -5.60
C MET A 31 6.71 -3.40 -4.34
N LEU A 32 5.68 -4.22 -4.54
CA LEU A 32 5.10 -5.06 -3.51
C LEU A 32 5.61 -6.48 -3.67
N SER A 33 6.16 -7.08 -2.60
CA SER A 33 6.49 -8.50 -2.55
C SER A 33 5.80 -9.15 -1.35
N ILE A 34 5.11 -10.27 -1.58
CA ILE A 34 4.51 -11.09 -0.54
C ILE A 34 5.18 -12.45 -0.57
N MET A 35 5.79 -12.84 0.55
CA MET A 35 6.50 -14.11 0.69
C MET A 35 5.73 -15.04 1.63
N GLY A 36 5.56 -16.27 1.22
CA GLY A 36 4.86 -17.31 1.99
C GLY A 36 5.53 -18.66 1.91
N SER A 37 5.04 -19.62 2.68
CA SER A 37 5.58 -20.99 2.71
C SER A 37 5.50 -21.75 1.39
N ARG A 38 4.67 -21.31 0.46
CA ARG A 38 4.46 -21.96 -0.85
C ARG A 38 5.09 -21.24 -2.02
N GLY A 39 5.76 -20.11 -1.78
CA GLY A 39 6.36 -19.28 -2.81
C GLY A 39 6.24 -17.78 -2.52
N ARG A 40 6.40 -16.98 -3.55
CA ARG A 40 6.31 -15.52 -3.44
C ARG A 40 5.47 -14.93 -4.57
N LEU A 41 4.89 -13.77 -4.30
CA LEU A 41 4.20 -12.93 -5.26
C LEU A 41 4.92 -11.59 -5.34
N THR A 42 5.06 -11.05 -6.55
CA THR A 42 5.67 -9.74 -6.77
C THR A 42 4.81 -8.92 -7.74
N MET A 43 4.60 -7.65 -7.41
CA MET A 43 3.97 -6.67 -8.30
C MET A 43 4.89 -5.45 -8.40
N ARG A 44 5.29 -5.09 -9.61
CA ARG A 44 6.05 -3.87 -9.91
C ARG A 44 5.10 -2.69 -10.03
N ASP A 45 5.60 -1.51 -9.74
CA ASP A 45 4.82 -0.26 -9.80
C ASP A 45 3.48 -0.35 -9.05
N PHE A 46 3.50 -0.95 -7.86
CA PHE A 46 2.32 -1.23 -7.06
C PHE A 46 1.39 -0.02 -6.88
N TRP A 47 1.95 1.18 -6.69
CA TRP A 47 1.17 2.42 -6.49
C TRP A 47 0.50 2.93 -7.76
N PHE A 48 0.99 2.53 -8.93
CA PHE A 48 0.49 2.94 -10.23
C PHE A 48 0.23 1.72 -11.12
N ALA A 49 -0.27 0.66 -10.52
CA ALA A 49 -0.55 -0.60 -11.21
C ALA A 49 -1.44 -0.37 -12.44
N GLY A 50 -0.96 -0.74 -13.62
CA GLY A 50 -1.65 -0.48 -14.88
C GLY A 50 -1.51 0.95 -15.44
N GLY A 51 -0.89 1.88 -14.69
CA GLY A 51 -0.74 3.28 -15.10
C GLY A 51 -1.82 4.21 -14.53
N LYS A 52 -1.69 5.51 -14.78
CA LYS A 52 -2.62 6.53 -14.25
C LYS A 52 -3.93 6.62 -15.03
N GLU A 53 -3.91 6.27 -16.30
CA GLU A 53 -5.01 6.40 -17.26
C GLU A 53 -5.61 5.04 -17.66
N GLY A 54 -5.34 4.02 -16.85
CA GLY A 54 -5.65 2.62 -17.17
C GLY A 54 -4.49 1.90 -17.85
N GLY A 55 -4.60 0.59 -17.97
CA GLY A 55 -3.60 -0.27 -18.59
C GLY A 55 -3.53 -1.65 -17.96
N THR A 56 -2.39 -2.32 -18.10
CA THR A 56 -2.22 -3.70 -17.62
C THR A 56 -1.16 -3.76 -16.52
N ALA A 57 -1.58 -4.09 -15.31
CA ALA A 57 -0.70 -4.53 -14.24
C ALA A 57 -0.31 -5.99 -14.42
N THR A 58 0.86 -6.38 -13.91
CA THR A 58 1.32 -7.76 -13.97
C THR A 58 1.68 -8.25 -12.58
N ILE A 59 1.09 -9.37 -12.19
CA ILE A 59 1.44 -10.09 -10.96
C ILE A 59 2.32 -11.27 -11.36
N PHE A 60 3.51 -11.35 -10.76
CA PHE A 60 4.44 -12.47 -10.91
C PHE A 60 4.31 -13.38 -9.69
N VAL A 61 4.02 -14.63 -9.91
CA VAL A 61 3.93 -15.65 -8.85
C VAL A 61 5.03 -16.68 -9.08
N TYR A 62 5.83 -16.94 -8.07
CA TYR A 62 6.89 -17.95 -8.10
C TYR A 62 6.62 -18.98 -7.02
N ASP A 63 6.64 -20.24 -7.39
CA ASP A 63 6.59 -21.33 -6.42
C ASP A 63 7.98 -21.63 -5.79
N ASN A 64 8.04 -22.62 -4.90
CA ASN A 64 9.30 -23.01 -4.27
C ASN A 64 10.26 -23.76 -5.19
N ALA A 65 9.81 -24.25 -6.34
CA ALA A 65 10.66 -24.84 -7.38
C ALA A 65 11.29 -23.76 -8.25
N GLY A 66 10.78 -22.53 -8.21
CA GLY A 66 11.21 -21.38 -9.01
C GLY A 66 10.40 -21.22 -10.28
N ASP A 67 9.36 -22.01 -10.48
CA ASP A 67 8.47 -21.89 -11.62
C ASP A 67 7.67 -20.58 -11.54
N GLU A 68 7.64 -19.84 -12.65
CA GLU A 68 6.97 -18.55 -12.76
C GLU A 68 5.59 -18.68 -13.40
N THR A 69 4.60 -18.07 -12.78
CA THR A 69 3.28 -17.81 -13.36
C THR A 69 3.06 -16.31 -13.47
N ILE A 70 2.70 -15.85 -14.66
CA ILE A 70 2.44 -14.43 -14.97
C ILE A 70 0.94 -14.22 -15.06
N ILE A 71 0.40 -13.31 -14.26
CA ILE A 71 -1.02 -12.96 -14.23
C ILE A 71 -1.18 -11.50 -14.64
N PRO A 72 -1.57 -11.22 -15.91
CA PRO A 72 -1.91 -9.87 -16.31
C PRO A 72 -3.30 -9.50 -15.80
N VAL A 73 -3.45 -8.27 -15.31
CA VAL A 73 -4.72 -7.67 -14.86
C VAL A 73 -4.91 -6.37 -15.60
N HIS A 74 -5.90 -6.32 -16.46
CA HIS A 74 -6.20 -5.13 -17.26
C HIS A 74 -7.34 -4.33 -16.62
N ASP A 75 -7.22 -3.02 -16.63
CA ASP A 75 -8.22 -2.08 -16.15
C ASP A 75 -8.15 -0.80 -16.99
N ASP A 76 -9.28 -0.33 -17.51
CA ASP A 76 -9.39 0.89 -18.32
C ASP A 76 -9.69 2.14 -17.48
N GLY A 77 -9.85 1.99 -16.16
CA GLY A 77 -10.20 3.07 -15.25
C GLY A 77 -9.03 4.02 -14.98
N TRP A 78 -9.35 5.30 -14.82
CA TRP A 78 -8.37 6.28 -14.36
C TRP A 78 -8.14 6.11 -12.86
N LEU A 79 -6.88 6.00 -12.45
CA LEU A 79 -6.49 5.72 -11.07
C LEU A 79 -7.21 6.60 -10.04
N TYR A 80 -7.23 7.91 -10.25
CA TYR A 80 -7.85 8.86 -9.33
C TYR A 80 -9.38 8.97 -9.48
N ALA A 81 -9.97 8.43 -10.54
CA ALA A 81 -11.42 8.39 -10.70
C ALA A 81 -12.07 7.45 -9.68
N TYR A 82 -11.39 6.39 -9.27
CA TYR A 82 -11.87 5.46 -8.25
C TYR A 82 -12.14 6.12 -6.91
N GLU A 83 -11.35 7.12 -6.54
CA GLU A 83 -11.57 7.89 -5.30
C GLU A 83 -12.87 8.70 -5.40
N ALA A 84 -13.07 9.39 -6.53
CA ALA A 84 -14.29 10.16 -6.77
C ALA A 84 -15.53 9.27 -6.83
N ASP A 85 -15.45 8.12 -7.48
CA ASP A 85 -16.53 7.13 -7.57
C ASP A 85 -16.89 6.55 -6.20
N ALA A 86 -15.87 6.26 -5.36
CA ALA A 86 -16.08 5.78 -4.00
C ALA A 86 -16.81 6.83 -3.14
N VAL A 87 -16.43 8.12 -3.25
CA VAL A 87 -17.12 9.22 -2.58
C VAL A 87 -18.57 9.33 -3.06
N HIS A 88 -18.77 9.32 -4.38
CA HIS A 88 -20.12 9.39 -4.97
C HIS A 88 -21.02 8.25 -4.48
N ALA A 89 -20.51 7.03 -4.51
CA ALA A 89 -21.23 5.84 -4.04
C ALA A 89 -21.58 5.91 -2.54
N ALA A 90 -20.67 6.44 -1.71
CA ALA A 90 -20.92 6.62 -0.29
C ALA A 90 -22.03 7.65 -0.04
N ILE A 91 -21.98 8.79 -0.72
CA ILE A 91 -23.01 9.85 -0.63
C ILE A 91 -24.37 9.32 -1.10
N ALA A 92 -24.44 8.66 -2.25
CA ALA A 92 -25.67 8.10 -2.79
C ALA A 92 -26.31 7.06 -1.86
N ALA A 93 -25.48 6.34 -1.09
CA ALA A 93 -25.94 5.38 -0.09
C ALA A 93 -26.20 5.99 1.30
N GLY A 94 -26.07 7.31 1.48
CA GLY A 94 -26.24 7.99 2.76
C GLY A 94 -25.20 7.59 3.82
N ARG A 95 -24.02 7.11 3.42
CA ARG A 95 -22.95 6.69 4.31
C ARG A 95 -21.99 7.85 4.61
N LEU A 96 -21.52 7.91 5.86
CA LEU A 96 -20.51 8.86 6.32
C LEU A 96 -19.09 8.27 6.33
N SER A 97 -18.93 7.03 5.86
CA SER A 97 -17.65 6.32 5.83
C SER A 97 -17.59 5.40 4.62
N PHE A 98 -16.38 5.10 4.19
CA PHE A 98 -16.13 4.11 3.14
C PHE A 98 -16.26 2.68 3.69
N VAL A 99 -16.51 1.74 2.78
CA VAL A 99 -16.44 0.30 3.00
C VAL A 99 -15.38 -0.28 2.07
N ALA A 100 -14.89 -1.47 2.38
CA ALA A 100 -13.91 -2.14 1.53
C ALA A 100 -14.33 -2.11 0.03
N PRO A 101 -13.39 -1.81 -0.90
CA PRO A 101 -11.93 -1.69 -0.69
C PRO A 101 -11.46 -0.31 -0.17
N GLY A 102 -12.36 0.65 0.06
CA GLY A 102 -12.01 1.95 0.62
C GLY A 102 -11.65 1.87 2.11
N MET A 103 -10.78 2.77 2.57
CA MET A 103 -10.35 2.83 3.97
C MET A 103 -11.43 3.49 4.83
N SER A 104 -11.90 2.81 5.86
CA SER A 104 -12.84 3.37 6.84
C SER A 104 -12.17 4.38 7.77
N ALA A 105 -12.98 5.20 8.47
CA ALA A 105 -12.47 6.14 9.48
C ALA A 105 -11.71 5.42 10.62
N ILE A 106 -12.16 4.23 11.02
CA ILE A 106 -11.49 3.43 12.06
C ILE A 106 -10.12 2.97 11.58
N GLU A 107 -10.02 2.47 10.35
CA GLU A 107 -8.76 2.06 9.75
C GLU A 107 -7.80 3.23 9.56
N SER A 108 -8.31 4.41 9.18
CA SER A 108 -7.51 5.63 9.07
C SER A 108 -6.89 6.01 10.41
N VAL A 109 -7.67 5.98 11.51
CA VAL A 109 -7.16 6.23 12.86
C VAL A 109 -6.15 5.17 13.30
N ALA A 110 -6.41 3.89 13.00
CA ALA A 110 -5.48 2.81 13.30
C ALA A 110 -4.15 2.98 12.56
N ASN A 111 -4.19 3.38 11.28
CA ASN A 111 -3.00 3.68 10.48
C ASN A 111 -2.20 4.84 11.09
N MET A 112 -2.86 5.95 11.48
CA MET A 112 -2.18 7.07 12.13
C MET A 112 -1.51 6.66 13.46
N ARG A 113 -2.12 5.77 14.25
CA ARG A 113 -1.49 5.23 15.47
C ARG A 113 -0.24 4.41 15.18
N VAL A 114 -0.18 3.69 14.05
CA VAL A 114 1.04 3.00 13.61
C VAL A 114 2.11 4.02 13.25
N MET A 115 1.76 5.07 12.52
CA MET A 115 2.68 6.17 12.16
C MET A 115 3.24 6.86 13.41
N ASP A 116 2.41 7.16 14.41
CA ASP A 116 2.86 7.76 15.67
C ASP A 116 3.83 6.85 16.43
N ARG A 117 3.55 5.54 16.49
CA ARG A 117 4.49 4.57 17.10
C ARG A 117 5.80 4.50 16.34
N TRP A 118 5.76 4.53 14.99
CA TRP A 118 6.96 4.56 14.18
C TRP A 118 7.80 5.81 14.45
N ARG A 119 7.17 6.99 14.44
CA ARG A 119 7.83 8.27 14.77
C ARG A 119 8.48 8.21 16.16
N ALA A 120 7.76 7.73 17.16
CA ALA A 120 8.28 7.59 18.51
C ALA A 120 9.49 6.63 18.56
N ALA A 121 9.44 5.51 17.84
CA ALA A 121 10.52 4.51 17.82
C ALA A 121 11.83 5.05 17.22
N ILE A 122 11.75 5.98 16.26
CA ILE A 122 12.92 6.62 15.62
C ILE A 122 13.29 7.97 16.25
N GLY A 123 12.55 8.42 17.28
CA GLY A 123 12.79 9.70 17.95
C GLY A 123 12.49 10.93 17.08
N LEU A 124 11.64 10.80 16.07
CA LEU A 124 11.27 11.91 15.20
C LEU A 124 10.25 12.83 15.89
N GLN A 125 10.64 14.07 16.09
CA GLN A 125 9.77 15.16 16.58
C GLN A 125 9.77 16.32 15.59
N TYR A 126 8.62 16.89 15.31
CA TYR A 126 8.52 18.07 14.47
C TYR A 126 8.70 19.34 15.32
N PRO A 127 9.25 20.44 14.73
CA PRO A 127 9.58 21.65 15.48
C PRO A 127 8.39 22.37 16.14
N PHE A 128 7.17 21.99 15.80
CA PHE A 128 5.92 22.61 16.26
C PHE A 128 5.09 21.71 17.22
N GLU A 129 5.67 20.60 17.68
CA GLU A 129 5.09 19.69 18.66
C GLU A 129 5.58 19.94 20.09
#